data_6250a8f825739c06d8126db07a7c9e2e
#
_entry.id   6250a8f825739c06d8126db07a7c9e2e
#
_cell.length_a   1.000
_cell.length_b   1.000
_cell.length_c   1.000
_cell.angle_alpha   90.00
_cell.angle_beta   90.00
_cell.angle_gamma   90.00
#
_symmetry.space_group_name_H-M   'P 1'
#
loop_
_entity.id
_entity.type
_entity.pdbx_description
1 polymer ?
#
loop_
_entity_poly.entity_id
_entity_poly.type
_entity_poly.pdbx_seq_one_letter_code
_entity_poly.pdbx_strand_id
1 'polypeptide(L)'
;MVAARAGVSRATVSRVVNASPKVTPEVVQLVQSAIAELNYVPNRAARSLASRKTQVIALVVPESTAKVFDDPFFAAVVQGVALHLADTDYTLNLLIASETKSDKTRRYLLGGNVDGALVVSHHSGDHSYTRLGQQLPIVFGGRPINPETAEGHYVDVDNVAGARVATERLVERGCRSIATIAGPQDMPPGIDRLAGWRKALGAAGLDDSLVEFGDYSPADGAAAMRRLLARGVPIDGLFAFSDQLAAGAYSVIREAGLSIPGDIAVVGYDDDRHAGTVDPPLTTVNQAPVAMGAKMAEIVVRLINGEEVETATTMPTRLVVRESA
;
A
#
# COMPACT_ATOMS: atom_id res chain seq x y z
N MET A 1 19.73 -31.35 24.89
CA MET A 1 18.53 -31.77 25.65
C MET A 1 17.61 -32.63 24.76
N VAL A 2 16.99 -32.14 23.69
CA VAL A 2 16.07 -32.92 22.81
C VAL A 2 16.74 -34.19 22.26
N ALA A 3 17.95 -34.10 21.69
CA ALA A 3 18.69 -35.24 21.14
C ALA A 3 18.92 -36.37 22.16
N ALA A 4 19.29 -35.99 23.38
CA ALA A 4 19.48 -36.97 24.47
C ALA A 4 18.16 -37.58 24.92
N ARG A 5 17.05 -36.81 24.96
CA ARG A 5 15.72 -37.27 25.35
C ARG A 5 15.11 -38.21 24.32
N ALA A 6 15.31 -37.93 23.03
CA ALA A 6 14.83 -38.75 21.91
C ALA A 6 15.79 -39.93 21.57
N GLY A 7 16.95 -40.04 22.20
CA GLY A 7 17.92 -41.12 21.92
C GLY A 7 18.58 -41.03 20.53
N VAL A 8 18.65 -39.82 19.94
CA VAL A 8 19.18 -39.61 18.59
C VAL A 8 20.29 -38.57 18.54
N SER A 9 20.98 -38.44 17.40
CA SER A 9 22.03 -37.42 17.23
C SER A 9 21.43 -36.01 17.09
N ARG A 10 22.22 -34.96 17.42
CA ARG A 10 21.84 -33.54 17.15
C ARG A 10 21.53 -33.31 15.66
N ALA A 11 22.25 -33.96 14.76
CA ALA A 11 22.02 -33.89 13.34
C ALA A 11 20.66 -34.50 12.95
N THR A 12 20.23 -35.58 13.62
CA THR A 12 18.89 -36.19 13.41
C THR A 12 17.79 -35.27 13.89
N VAL A 13 17.93 -34.64 15.06
CA VAL A 13 16.98 -33.62 15.55
C VAL A 13 16.87 -32.47 14.54
N SER A 14 17.99 -31.97 14.04
CA SER A 14 18.00 -30.90 13.02
C SER A 14 17.26 -31.31 11.73
N ARG A 15 17.44 -32.57 11.28
CA ARG A 15 16.73 -33.09 10.11
C ARG A 15 15.22 -33.19 10.35
N VAL A 16 14.78 -33.63 11.52
CA VAL A 16 13.35 -33.68 11.87
C VAL A 16 12.75 -32.28 11.94
N VAL A 17 13.42 -31.35 12.64
CA VAL A 17 12.97 -29.94 12.74
C VAL A 17 12.86 -29.26 11.39
N ASN A 18 13.71 -29.65 10.43
CA ASN A 18 13.72 -29.11 9.07
C ASN A 18 12.92 -29.98 8.06
N ALA A 19 12.04 -30.87 8.54
CA ALA A 19 11.19 -31.73 7.72
C ALA A 19 11.96 -32.51 6.63
N SER A 20 13.18 -32.94 6.89
CA SER A 20 14.01 -33.66 5.92
C SER A 20 13.41 -35.02 5.57
N PRO A 21 13.25 -35.38 4.28
CA PRO A 21 12.73 -36.67 3.86
C PRO A 21 13.67 -37.86 4.20
N LYS A 22 14.87 -37.58 4.73
CA LYS A 22 15.88 -38.61 5.10
C LYS A 22 15.69 -39.15 6.50
N VAL A 23 14.55 -38.94 7.14
CA VAL A 23 14.27 -39.43 8.51
C VAL A 23 13.00 -40.27 8.45
N THR A 24 13.05 -41.45 9.14
CA THR A 24 11.87 -42.33 9.19
C THR A 24 10.75 -41.77 10.07
N PRO A 25 9.47 -42.11 9.80
CA PRO A 25 8.34 -41.64 10.60
C PRO A 25 8.47 -41.90 12.11
N GLU A 26 9.04 -43.05 12.51
CA GLU A 26 9.23 -43.40 13.89
C GLU A 26 10.20 -42.46 14.60
N VAL A 27 11.29 -42.07 13.92
CA VAL A 27 12.28 -41.13 14.46
C VAL A 27 11.69 -39.70 14.51
N VAL A 28 10.86 -39.32 13.55
CA VAL A 28 10.12 -38.04 13.57
C VAL A 28 9.25 -37.97 14.82
N GLN A 29 8.49 -39.04 15.12
CA GLN A 29 7.59 -39.10 16.26
C GLN A 29 8.34 -39.04 17.61
N LEU A 30 9.45 -39.77 17.74
CA LEU A 30 10.32 -39.71 18.93
C LEU A 30 10.86 -38.30 19.20
N VAL A 31 11.34 -37.62 18.16
CA VAL A 31 11.89 -36.27 18.31
C VAL A 31 10.77 -35.26 18.60
N GLN A 32 9.61 -35.36 17.95
CA GLN A 32 8.48 -34.47 18.22
C GLN A 32 7.94 -34.62 19.64
N SER A 33 7.84 -35.86 20.16
CA SER A 33 7.48 -36.13 21.56
C SER A 33 8.49 -35.50 22.53
N ALA A 34 9.80 -35.66 22.28
CA ALA A 34 10.83 -35.06 23.12
C ALA A 34 10.82 -33.52 23.07
N ILE A 35 10.49 -32.90 21.91
CA ILE A 35 10.30 -31.46 21.76
C ILE A 35 9.13 -30.99 22.63
N ALA A 36 7.99 -31.68 22.56
CA ALA A 36 6.79 -31.34 23.32
C ALA A 36 7.02 -31.48 24.84
N GLU A 37 7.61 -32.60 25.29
CA GLU A 37 7.91 -32.82 26.72
C GLU A 37 8.87 -31.78 27.32
N LEU A 38 9.83 -31.30 26.52
CA LEU A 38 10.82 -30.33 26.96
C LEU A 38 10.39 -28.89 26.74
N ASN A 39 9.19 -28.63 26.18
CA ASN A 39 8.74 -27.32 25.70
C ASN A 39 9.85 -26.63 24.90
N TYR A 40 10.58 -27.42 24.09
CA TYR A 40 11.70 -26.88 23.32
C TYR A 40 11.20 -26.15 22.09
N VAL A 41 11.46 -24.86 22.05
CA VAL A 41 11.25 -24.04 20.84
C VAL A 41 12.56 -24.07 20.02
N PRO A 42 12.53 -24.61 18.78
CA PRO A 42 13.70 -24.60 17.91
C PRO A 42 14.26 -23.20 17.72
N ASN A 43 15.57 -23.03 17.92
CA ASN A 43 16.20 -21.73 17.76
C ASN A 43 16.11 -21.27 16.30
N ARG A 44 15.39 -20.17 16.09
CA ARG A 44 15.13 -19.57 14.76
C ARG A 44 16.43 -19.19 14.06
N ALA A 45 17.43 -18.65 14.80
CA ALA A 45 18.72 -18.27 14.23
C ALA A 45 19.51 -19.51 13.73
N ALA A 46 19.44 -20.64 14.46
CA ALA A 46 20.08 -21.88 14.00
C ALA A 46 19.38 -22.48 12.77
N ARG A 47 18.04 -22.30 12.67
CA ARG A 47 17.26 -22.74 11.51
C ARG A 47 17.58 -21.87 10.28
N SER A 48 17.56 -20.55 10.42
CA SER A 48 17.86 -19.64 9.32
C SER A 48 19.28 -19.82 8.79
N LEU A 49 20.24 -20.10 9.66
CA LEU A 49 21.62 -20.42 9.25
C LEU A 49 21.69 -21.71 8.43
N ALA A 50 20.88 -22.71 8.77
CA ALA A 50 20.86 -23.99 8.06
C ALA A 50 20.08 -23.95 6.75
N SER A 51 18.93 -23.26 6.72
CA SER A 51 18.03 -23.16 5.55
C SER A 51 18.37 -21.98 4.63
N ARG A 52 19.17 -21.01 5.09
CA ARG A 52 19.39 -19.69 4.48
C ARG A 52 18.10 -18.91 4.25
N LYS A 53 17.01 -19.24 4.97
CA LYS A 53 15.73 -18.53 4.94
C LYS A 53 15.41 -18.04 6.35
N THR A 54 14.98 -16.79 6.46
CA THR A 54 14.57 -16.16 7.73
C THR A 54 13.10 -16.38 8.02
N GLN A 55 12.31 -16.69 7.01
CA GLN A 55 10.84 -16.73 7.04
C GLN A 55 10.25 -15.39 7.49
N VAL A 56 10.87 -14.28 7.08
CA VAL A 56 10.42 -12.93 7.35
C VAL A 56 10.28 -12.15 6.04
N ILE A 57 9.16 -11.49 5.88
CA ILE A 57 8.93 -10.48 4.84
C ILE A 57 8.81 -9.13 5.53
N ALA A 58 9.54 -8.12 5.05
CA ALA A 58 9.40 -6.75 5.53
C ALA A 58 8.38 -5.99 4.69
N LEU A 59 7.49 -5.24 5.35
CA LEU A 59 6.73 -4.17 4.73
C LEU A 59 7.33 -2.84 5.15
N VAL A 60 7.90 -2.12 4.22
CA VAL A 60 8.57 -0.83 4.42
C VAL A 60 7.61 0.28 4.01
N VAL A 61 7.39 1.22 4.91
CA VAL A 61 6.62 2.44 4.64
C VAL A 61 7.52 3.64 4.93
N PRO A 62 8.08 4.30 3.90
CA PRO A 62 8.99 5.44 4.04
C PRO A 62 8.24 6.75 4.32
N GLU A 63 7.40 6.73 5.33
CA GLU A 63 6.57 7.86 5.74
C GLU A 63 6.74 8.18 7.23
N SER A 64 6.23 9.34 7.66
CA SER A 64 6.17 9.66 9.08
C SER A 64 5.24 8.71 9.83
N THR A 65 5.56 8.46 11.10
CA THR A 65 4.73 7.59 11.95
C THR A 65 3.27 8.10 12.03
N ALA A 66 3.09 9.43 12.13
CA ALA A 66 1.76 10.04 12.17
C ALA A 66 0.96 9.68 10.90
N LYS A 67 1.54 9.89 9.71
CA LYS A 67 0.89 9.59 8.42
C LYS A 67 0.51 8.12 8.30
N VAL A 68 1.39 7.20 8.70
CA VAL A 68 1.12 5.75 8.62
C VAL A 68 -0.08 5.33 9.47
N PHE A 69 -0.29 5.94 10.64
CA PHE A 69 -1.40 5.58 11.53
C PHE A 69 -2.67 6.39 11.30
N ASP A 70 -2.56 7.58 10.72
CA ASP A 70 -3.71 8.46 10.44
C ASP A 70 -4.41 8.10 9.11
N ASP A 71 -3.66 7.59 8.11
CA ASP A 71 -4.21 7.23 6.82
C ASP A 71 -4.65 5.75 6.79
N PRO A 72 -5.97 5.47 6.61
CA PRO A 72 -6.51 4.11 6.57
C PRO A 72 -5.96 3.22 5.45
N PHE A 73 -5.42 3.81 4.40
CA PHE A 73 -4.81 3.08 3.28
C PHE A 73 -3.72 2.11 3.76
N PHE A 74 -2.81 2.57 4.64
CA PHE A 74 -1.72 1.73 5.13
C PHE A 74 -2.21 0.54 5.95
N ALA A 75 -3.20 0.76 6.81
CA ALA A 75 -3.80 -0.32 7.60
C ALA A 75 -4.45 -1.38 6.70
N ALA A 76 -5.12 -0.96 5.61
CA ALA A 76 -5.75 -1.87 4.66
C ALA A 76 -4.72 -2.69 3.87
N VAL A 77 -3.61 -2.08 3.45
CA VAL A 77 -2.49 -2.80 2.79
C VAL A 77 -1.87 -3.81 3.74
N VAL A 78 -1.57 -3.42 4.99
CA VAL A 78 -1.05 -4.33 6.03
C VAL A 78 -1.98 -5.50 6.25
N GLN A 79 -3.30 -5.25 6.32
CA GLN A 79 -4.32 -6.30 6.45
C GLN A 79 -4.25 -7.28 5.27
N GLY A 80 -4.17 -6.79 4.04
CA GLY A 80 -4.08 -7.64 2.86
C GLY A 80 -2.83 -8.53 2.86
N VAL A 81 -1.67 -7.95 3.19
CA VAL A 81 -0.42 -8.70 3.33
C VAL A 81 -0.56 -9.77 4.43
N ALA A 82 -1.06 -9.40 5.61
CA ALA A 82 -1.18 -10.31 6.74
C ALA A 82 -2.15 -11.47 6.44
N LEU A 83 -3.27 -11.20 5.77
CA LEU A 83 -4.23 -12.23 5.36
C LEU A 83 -3.61 -13.24 4.40
N HIS A 84 -2.83 -12.79 3.41
CA HIS A 84 -2.15 -13.70 2.48
C HIS A 84 -1.07 -14.54 3.18
N LEU A 85 -0.31 -13.94 4.11
CA LEU A 85 0.76 -14.64 4.82
C LEU A 85 0.26 -15.59 5.91
N ALA A 86 -1.00 -15.48 6.35
CA ALA A 86 -1.56 -16.31 7.43
C ALA A 86 -1.47 -17.82 7.15
N ASP A 87 -1.56 -18.20 5.87
CA ASP A 87 -1.47 -19.61 5.43
C ASP A 87 -0.04 -20.02 4.99
N THR A 88 0.96 -19.22 5.36
CA THR A 88 2.37 -19.45 5.04
C THR A 88 3.23 -19.50 6.31
N ASP A 89 4.47 -19.94 6.17
CA ASP A 89 5.46 -19.89 7.27
C ASP A 89 6.09 -18.50 7.47
N TYR A 90 5.71 -17.50 6.66
CA TYR A 90 6.29 -16.16 6.71
C TYR A 90 5.68 -15.30 7.82
N THR A 91 6.53 -14.55 8.50
CA THR A 91 6.14 -13.50 9.45
C THR A 91 6.28 -12.13 8.79
N LEU A 92 5.32 -11.25 9.01
CA LEU A 92 5.37 -9.86 8.54
C LEU A 92 6.07 -8.97 9.57
N ASN A 93 7.11 -8.24 9.14
CA ASN A 93 7.73 -7.15 9.91
C ASN A 93 7.37 -5.81 9.26
N LEU A 94 6.67 -4.95 10.00
CA LEU A 94 6.40 -3.57 9.57
C LEU A 94 7.58 -2.67 9.94
N LEU A 95 8.16 -1.98 8.95
CA LEU A 95 9.23 -1.01 9.10
C LEU A 95 8.73 0.37 8.67
N ILE A 96 8.49 1.25 9.64
CA ILE A 96 8.20 2.66 9.35
C ILE A 96 9.54 3.36 9.25
N ALA A 97 9.90 3.76 8.05
CA ALA A 97 11.22 4.27 7.71
C ALA A 97 11.13 5.75 7.34
N SER A 98 11.15 6.64 8.36
CA SER A 98 11.27 8.06 8.06
C SER A 98 12.65 8.34 7.43
N GLU A 99 12.66 9.07 6.35
CA GLU A 99 13.78 9.24 5.38
C GLU A 99 15.08 9.80 5.94
N THR A 100 15.10 10.33 7.16
CA THR A 100 16.30 10.95 7.75
C THR A 100 17.49 10.00 7.95
N LYS A 101 17.30 8.66 7.83
CA LYS A 101 18.35 7.64 7.97
C LYS A 101 18.09 6.41 7.09
N SER A 102 17.96 6.58 5.78
CA SER A 102 17.75 5.52 4.79
C SER A 102 18.71 4.32 4.92
N ASP A 103 19.94 4.54 5.35
CA ASP A 103 20.94 3.48 5.57
C ASP A 103 20.57 2.47 6.65
N LYS A 104 19.76 2.83 7.66
CA LYS A 104 19.36 1.87 8.71
C LYS A 104 18.46 0.80 8.15
N THR A 105 17.41 1.19 7.43
CA THR A 105 16.45 0.27 6.80
C THR A 105 17.13 -0.57 5.74
N ARG A 106 17.95 0.03 4.88
CA ARG A 106 18.72 -0.68 3.88
C ARG A 106 19.64 -1.75 4.49
N ARG A 107 20.42 -1.40 5.53
CA ARG A 107 21.29 -2.38 6.22
C ARG A 107 20.48 -3.51 6.86
N TYR A 108 19.30 -3.22 7.40
CA TYR A 108 18.43 -4.25 7.95
C TYR A 108 17.96 -5.21 6.87
N LEU A 109 17.48 -4.70 5.74
CA LEU A 109 16.98 -5.50 4.62
C LEU A 109 18.08 -6.38 4.00
N LEU A 110 19.27 -5.82 3.77
CA LEU A 110 20.40 -6.54 3.16
C LEU A 110 21.22 -7.36 4.17
N GLY A 111 20.97 -7.20 5.46
CA GLY A 111 21.70 -7.89 6.53
C GLY A 111 21.26 -9.33 6.79
N GLY A 112 20.47 -9.94 5.90
CA GLY A 112 19.98 -11.32 6.07
C GLY A 112 18.92 -11.46 7.16
N ASN A 113 18.17 -10.40 7.45
CA ASN A 113 17.09 -10.42 8.45
C ASN A 113 15.73 -10.74 7.82
N VAL A 114 15.61 -10.64 6.51
CA VAL A 114 14.38 -10.87 5.74
C VAL A 114 14.68 -11.64 4.45
N ASP A 115 13.71 -12.35 3.93
CA ASP A 115 13.80 -13.09 2.68
C ASP A 115 13.26 -12.28 1.48
N GLY A 116 12.46 -11.26 1.75
CA GLY A 116 11.90 -10.35 0.77
C GLY A 116 11.34 -9.09 1.41
N ALA A 117 11.04 -8.10 0.58
CA ALA A 117 10.48 -6.83 1.03
C ALA A 117 9.34 -6.35 0.15
N LEU A 118 8.38 -5.68 0.78
CA LEU A 118 7.31 -4.90 0.17
C LEU A 118 7.57 -3.43 0.50
N VAL A 119 7.37 -2.53 -0.45
CA VAL A 119 7.54 -1.07 -0.22
C VAL A 119 6.30 -0.36 -0.69
N VAL A 120 5.67 0.44 0.16
CA VAL A 120 4.49 1.25 -0.19
C VAL A 120 4.75 2.72 0.12
N SER A 121 4.13 3.62 -0.64
CA SER A 121 4.29 5.09 -0.47
C SER A 121 5.73 5.55 -0.70
N HIS A 122 6.31 5.17 -1.84
CA HIS A 122 7.65 5.62 -2.20
C HIS A 122 7.60 6.92 -3.02
N HIS A 123 8.51 7.82 -2.71
CA HIS A 123 8.69 9.11 -3.39
C HIS A 123 9.85 9.06 -4.41
N SER A 124 9.90 10.05 -5.30
CA SER A 124 10.96 10.14 -6.32
C SER A 124 12.37 10.23 -5.75
N GLY A 125 12.51 10.72 -4.51
CA GLY A 125 13.77 10.79 -3.78
C GLY A 125 14.29 9.45 -3.23
N ASP A 126 13.43 8.41 -3.22
CA ASP A 126 13.71 7.10 -2.61
C ASP A 126 14.49 6.14 -3.52
N HIS A 127 15.50 6.62 -4.20
CA HIS A 127 16.31 5.80 -5.11
C HIS A 127 17.01 4.61 -4.42
N SER A 128 17.09 4.62 -3.09
CA SER A 128 17.73 3.54 -2.33
C SER A 128 16.97 2.21 -2.42
N TYR A 129 15.63 2.25 -2.50
CA TYR A 129 14.80 1.04 -2.56
C TYR A 129 14.75 0.44 -3.96
N THR A 130 14.75 1.25 -5.01
CA THR A 130 14.69 0.75 -6.40
C THR A 130 15.93 -0.06 -6.81
N ARG A 131 17.08 0.13 -6.12
CA ARG A 131 18.33 -0.62 -6.35
C ARG A 131 18.43 -1.89 -5.51
N LEU A 132 17.49 -2.15 -4.61
CA LEU A 132 17.54 -3.36 -3.76
C LEU A 132 17.10 -4.61 -4.51
N GLY A 133 16.36 -4.48 -5.61
CA GLY A 133 15.82 -5.60 -6.39
C GLY A 133 16.86 -6.58 -6.91
N GLN A 134 18.11 -6.15 -7.12
CA GLN A 134 19.23 -7.03 -7.49
C GLN A 134 19.70 -7.97 -6.38
N GLN A 135 19.44 -7.63 -5.12
CA GLN A 135 20.00 -8.32 -3.96
C GLN A 135 18.92 -8.99 -3.09
N LEU A 136 17.67 -8.56 -3.23
CA LEU A 136 16.53 -9.02 -2.42
C LEU A 136 15.26 -9.03 -3.28
N PRO A 137 14.43 -10.10 -3.25
CA PRO A 137 13.08 -10.05 -3.79
C PRO A 137 12.30 -8.86 -3.23
N ILE A 138 11.87 -7.94 -4.11
CA ILE A 138 11.17 -6.72 -3.71
C ILE A 138 9.95 -6.48 -4.59
N VAL A 139 8.85 -6.05 -3.97
CA VAL A 139 7.62 -5.66 -4.65
C VAL A 139 7.16 -4.30 -4.16
N PHE A 140 6.93 -3.38 -5.09
CA PHE A 140 6.43 -2.05 -4.80
C PHE A 140 4.91 -2.00 -4.86
N GLY A 141 4.28 -1.31 -3.93
CA GLY A 141 2.89 -0.86 -4.01
C GLY A 141 2.85 0.52 -4.65
N GLY A 142 2.36 0.55 -5.89
CA GLY A 142 2.48 1.67 -6.80
C GLY A 142 3.65 1.49 -7.79
N ARG A 143 3.46 1.91 -9.04
CA ARG A 143 4.51 1.88 -10.04
C ARG A 143 5.67 2.83 -9.65
N PRO A 144 6.91 2.51 -9.96
CA PRO A 144 8.00 3.47 -9.81
C PRO A 144 7.85 4.63 -10.82
N ILE A 145 8.38 5.81 -10.49
CA ILE A 145 8.32 6.98 -11.39
C ILE A 145 8.99 6.69 -12.73
N ASN A 146 10.13 6.00 -12.67
CA ASN A 146 10.87 5.57 -13.86
C ASN A 146 10.87 4.03 -13.92
N PRO A 147 9.78 3.40 -14.41
CA PRO A 147 9.66 1.94 -14.43
C PRO A 147 10.74 1.26 -15.29
N GLU A 148 11.29 1.93 -16.29
CA GLU A 148 12.35 1.41 -17.18
C GLU A 148 13.70 1.24 -16.46
N THR A 149 13.94 1.98 -15.36
CA THR A 149 15.18 1.92 -14.60
C THR A 149 15.02 1.30 -13.23
N ALA A 150 13.78 1.01 -12.83
CA ALA A 150 13.49 0.40 -11.54
C ALA A 150 13.73 -1.11 -11.60
N GLU A 151 14.47 -1.61 -10.62
CA GLU A 151 14.71 -3.03 -10.44
C GLU A 151 13.73 -3.55 -9.39
N GLY A 152 12.79 -4.35 -9.82
CA GLY A 152 11.79 -4.94 -8.94
C GLY A 152 10.42 -5.04 -9.60
N HIS A 153 9.52 -5.69 -8.90
CA HIS A 153 8.14 -5.91 -9.32
C HIS A 153 7.24 -4.88 -8.65
N TYR A 154 6.12 -4.55 -9.28
CA TYR A 154 5.14 -3.66 -8.66
C TYR A 154 3.70 -4.10 -8.88
N VAL A 155 2.85 -3.75 -7.93
CA VAL A 155 1.40 -3.83 -8.01
C VAL A 155 0.87 -2.41 -7.91
N ASP A 156 0.15 -1.95 -8.92
CA ASP A 156 -0.47 -0.63 -8.96
C ASP A 156 -1.93 -0.75 -9.37
N VAL A 157 -2.66 0.34 -9.28
CA VAL A 157 -3.99 0.48 -9.86
C VAL A 157 -3.94 1.42 -11.06
N ASP A 158 -4.94 1.36 -11.95
CA ASP A 158 -5.06 2.33 -13.03
C ASP A 158 -5.54 3.69 -12.49
N ASN A 159 -4.58 4.45 -11.92
CA ASN A 159 -4.84 5.76 -11.34
C ASN A 159 -5.37 6.77 -12.37
N VAL A 160 -4.92 6.68 -13.64
CA VAL A 160 -5.39 7.57 -14.72
C VAL A 160 -6.85 7.29 -15.04
N ALA A 161 -7.22 6.00 -15.22
CA ALA A 161 -8.60 5.63 -15.51
C ALA A 161 -9.52 5.91 -14.32
N GLY A 162 -9.08 5.61 -13.08
CA GLY A 162 -9.85 5.89 -11.88
C GLY A 162 -10.17 7.37 -11.70
N ALA A 163 -9.16 8.24 -11.86
CA ALA A 163 -9.36 9.70 -11.77
C ALA A 163 -10.22 10.24 -12.92
N ARG A 164 -10.07 9.67 -14.13
CA ARG A 164 -10.91 10.01 -15.26
C ARG A 164 -12.37 9.72 -14.98
N VAL A 165 -12.71 8.52 -14.53
CA VAL A 165 -14.08 8.12 -14.18
C VAL A 165 -14.68 8.97 -13.06
N ALA A 166 -13.87 9.28 -12.02
CA ALA A 166 -14.27 10.19 -10.94
C ALA A 166 -14.68 11.58 -11.47
N THR A 167 -13.88 12.11 -12.38
CA THR A 167 -14.14 13.44 -12.97
C THR A 167 -15.29 13.41 -13.97
N GLU A 168 -15.40 12.37 -14.79
CA GLU A 168 -16.52 12.15 -15.70
C GLU A 168 -17.85 12.09 -14.93
N ARG A 169 -17.87 11.51 -13.73
CA ARG A 169 -19.06 11.51 -12.87
C ARG A 169 -19.53 12.93 -12.52
N LEU A 170 -18.60 13.84 -12.22
CA LEU A 170 -18.94 15.26 -11.97
C LEU A 170 -19.47 15.95 -13.25
N VAL A 171 -18.85 15.68 -14.40
CA VAL A 171 -19.30 16.21 -15.70
C VAL A 171 -20.71 15.70 -16.04
N GLU A 172 -20.98 14.41 -15.86
CA GLU A 172 -22.29 13.78 -16.08
C GLU A 172 -23.37 14.37 -15.17
N ARG A 173 -23.00 14.74 -13.94
CA ARG A 173 -23.90 15.42 -13.01
C ARG A 173 -24.26 16.85 -13.44
N GLY A 174 -23.55 17.38 -14.41
CA GLY A 174 -23.76 18.73 -14.93
C GLY A 174 -22.78 19.78 -14.44
N CYS A 175 -21.77 19.41 -13.63
CA CYS A 175 -20.73 20.34 -13.18
C CYS A 175 -19.94 20.90 -14.36
N ARG A 176 -19.59 22.18 -14.28
CA ARG A 176 -18.87 22.92 -15.35
C ARG A 176 -17.62 23.61 -14.85
N SER A 177 -17.49 23.82 -13.56
CA SER A 177 -16.32 24.42 -12.90
C SER A 177 -15.78 23.46 -11.87
N ILE A 178 -15.02 22.47 -12.34
CA ILE A 178 -14.56 21.33 -11.55
C ILE A 178 -13.15 21.57 -11.07
N ALA A 179 -13.00 21.78 -9.76
CA ALA A 179 -11.70 21.89 -9.12
C ALA A 179 -11.12 20.53 -8.74
N THR A 180 -9.80 20.49 -8.46
CA THR A 180 -9.17 19.33 -7.85
C THR A 180 -8.26 19.71 -6.70
N ILE A 181 -8.22 18.83 -5.67
CA ILE A 181 -7.20 18.81 -4.64
C ILE A 181 -6.30 17.61 -4.91
N ALA A 182 -5.15 17.89 -5.54
CA ALA A 182 -4.19 16.91 -5.99
C ALA A 182 -3.25 16.47 -4.84
N GLY A 183 -2.75 15.23 -4.94
CA GLY A 183 -1.69 14.73 -4.08
C GLY A 183 -0.30 15.20 -4.51
N PRO A 184 0.76 14.76 -3.78
CA PRO A 184 2.15 15.06 -4.09
C PRO A 184 2.54 14.68 -5.52
N GLN A 185 3.28 15.54 -6.21
CA GLN A 185 3.68 15.35 -7.60
C GLN A 185 5.04 14.65 -7.74
N ASP A 186 5.62 14.22 -6.65
CA ASP A 186 6.79 13.35 -6.58
C ASP A 186 6.42 11.87 -6.36
N MET A 187 5.11 11.56 -6.44
CA MET A 187 4.55 10.22 -6.37
C MET A 187 3.71 9.90 -7.61
N PRO A 188 3.82 8.69 -8.19
CA PRO A 188 3.02 8.29 -9.35
C PRO A 188 1.50 8.47 -9.18
N PRO A 189 0.85 8.11 -8.05
CA PRO A 189 -0.58 8.34 -7.88
C PRO A 189 -0.99 9.80 -8.01
N GLY A 190 -0.18 10.73 -7.49
CA GLY A 190 -0.43 12.18 -7.64
C GLY A 190 -0.36 12.64 -9.09
N ILE A 191 0.66 12.19 -9.82
CA ILE A 191 0.86 12.50 -11.25
C ILE A 191 -0.27 11.91 -12.09
N ASP A 192 -0.57 10.63 -11.90
CA ASP A 192 -1.50 9.88 -12.73
C ASP A 192 -2.95 10.31 -12.51
N ARG A 193 -3.36 10.57 -11.26
CA ARG A 193 -4.70 11.09 -10.95
C ARG A 193 -4.89 12.49 -11.54
N LEU A 194 -3.86 13.35 -11.52
CA LEU A 194 -3.92 14.67 -12.15
C LEU A 194 -4.05 14.55 -13.69
N ALA A 195 -3.33 13.62 -14.30
CA ALA A 195 -3.46 13.36 -15.73
C ALA A 195 -4.86 12.83 -16.09
N GLY A 196 -5.46 11.96 -15.26
CA GLY A 196 -6.81 11.44 -15.45
C GLY A 196 -7.87 12.55 -15.37
N TRP A 197 -7.78 13.42 -14.35
CA TRP A 197 -8.66 14.57 -14.20
C TRP A 197 -8.57 15.52 -15.40
N ARG A 198 -7.36 15.89 -15.84
CA ARG A 198 -7.16 16.73 -17.02
C ARG A 198 -7.72 16.12 -18.30
N LYS A 199 -7.55 14.80 -18.48
CA LYS A 199 -8.12 14.09 -19.64
C LYS A 199 -9.64 14.18 -19.69
N ALA A 200 -10.32 14.02 -18.56
CA ALA A 200 -11.77 14.11 -18.48
C ALA A 200 -12.27 15.54 -18.78
N LEU A 201 -11.62 16.57 -18.20
CA LEU A 201 -11.97 17.96 -18.46
C LEU A 201 -11.70 18.35 -19.90
N GLY A 202 -10.56 17.98 -20.47
CA GLY A 202 -10.23 18.24 -21.87
C GLY A 202 -11.23 17.61 -22.83
N ALA A 203 -11.69 16.38 -22.56
CA ALA A 203 -12.74 15.72 -23.33
C ALA A 203 -14.10 16.45 -23.25
N ALA A 204 -14.38 17.10 -22.11
CA ALA A 204 -15.60 17.87 -21.89
C ALA A 204 -15.48 19.34 -22.33
N GLY A 205 -14.29 19.79 -22.75
CA GLY A 205 -14.03 21.21 -23.14
C GLY A 205 -14.07 22.16 -21.93
N LEU A 206 -13.72 21.67 -20.72
CA LEU A 206 -13.72 22.43 -19.48
C LEU A 206 -12.32 22.91 -19.10
N ASP A 207 -12.25 23.98 -18.30
CA ASP A 207 -10.99 24.52 -17.78
C ASP A 207 -10.35 23.60 -16.73
N ASP A 208 -9.02 23.44 -16.78
CA ASP A 208 -8.22 22.61 -15.86
C ASP A 208 -7.27 23.42 -14.96
N SER A 209 -7.57 24.70 -14.76
CA SER A 209 -6.73 25.63 -13.97
C SER A 209 -6.99 25.58 -12.45
N LEU A 210 -8.13 25.02 -12.01
CA LEU A 210 -8.56 24.98 -10.61
C LEU A 210 -7.92 23.80 -9.86
N VAL A 211 -6.61 23.88 -9.69
CA VAL A 211 -5.80 22.86 -9.00
C VAL A 211 -5.19 23.45 -7.73
N GLU A 212 -5.31 22.73 -6.63
CA GLU A 212 -4.55 22.91 -5.39
C GLU A 212 -3.91 21.58 -4.96
N PHE A 213 -2.91 21.64 -4.09
CA PHE A 213 -2.13 20.46 -3.68
C PHE A 213 -2.19 20.26 -2.17
N GLY A 214 -2.16 18.99 -1.75
CA GLY A 214 -2.08 18.55 -0.36
C GLY A 214 -1.32 17.22 -0.23
N ASP A 215 -0.98 16.83 1.00
CA ASP A 215 -0.25 15.60 1.31
C ASP A 215 -1.15 14.54 1.94
N TYR A 216 -2.31 14.28 1.30
CA TYR A 216 -3.28 13.23 1.65
C TYR A 216 -3.84 13.30 3.08
N SER A 217 -3.72 14.42 3.81
CA SER A 217 -4.33 14.61 5.12
C SER A 217 -5.62 15.43 5.05
N PRO A 218 -6.56 15.29 6.02
CA PRO A 218 -7.73 16.16 6.11
C PRO A 218 -7.35 17.63 6.32
N ALA A 219 -6.25 17.90 7.04
CA ALA A 219 -5.76 19.26 7.24
C ALA A 219 -5.33 19.93 5.93
N ASP A 220 -4.62 19.18 5.08
CA ASP A 220 -4.23 19.65 3.76
C ASP A 220 -5.42 19.83 2.84
N GLY A 221 -6.39 18.90 2.88
CA GLY A 221 -7.65 19.01 2.15
C GLY A 221 -8.41 20.30 2.51
N ALA A 222 -8.52 20.59 3.80
CA ALA A 222 -9.14 21.83 4.28
C ALA A 222 -8.36 23.07 3.84
N ALA A 223 -7.03 23.06 3.96
CA ALA A 223 -6.20 24.18 3.55
C ALA A 223 -6.30 24.44 2.03
N ALA A 224 -6.26 23.37 1.23
CA ALA A 224 -6.40 23.44 -0.23
C ALA A 224 -7.79 23.98 -0.65
N MET A 225 -8.86 23.50 0.00
CA MET A 225 -10.22 23.98 -0.30
C MET A 225 -10.39 25.46 0.04
N ARG A 226 -9.82 25.93 1.16
CA ARG A 226 -9.82 27.37 1.47
C ARG A 226 -9.10 28.19 0.38
N ARG A 227 -7.97 27.71 -0.15
CA ARG A 227 -7.26 28.39 -1.25
C ARG A 227 -8.11 28.40 -2.54
N LEU A 228 -8.79 27.30 -2.85
CA LEU A 228 -9.70 27.22 -4.00
C LEU A 228 -10.83 28.26 -3.89
N LEU A 229 -11.54 28.31 -2.75
CA LEU A 229 -12.62 29.27 -2.53
C LEU A 229 -12.12 30.72 -2.56
N ALA A 230 -10.92 30.98 -2.03
CA ALA A 230 -10.32 32.32 -2.01
C ALA A 230 -9.98 32.86 -3.42
N ARG A 231 -9.96 32.00 -4.46
CA ARG A 231 -9.78 32.48 -5.85
C ARG A 231 -10.99 33.27 -6.38
N GLY A 232 -12.14 33.19 -5.71
CA GLY A 232 -13.36 33.89 -6.11
C GLY A 232 -13.96 33.40 -7.42
N VAL A 233 -13.54 32.25 -7.92
CA VAL A 233 -14.11 31.60 -9.09
C VAL A 233 -15.21 30.63 -8.61
N PRO A 234 -16.40 30.60 -9.23
CA PRO A 234 -17.41 29.61 -8.91
C PRO A 234 -16.88 28.20 -9.09
N ILE A 235 -17.17 27.31 -8.13
CA ILE A 235 -16.81 25.87 -8.15
C ILE A 235 -18.09 25.11 -7.91
N ASP A 236 -18.45 24.18 -8.78
CA ASP A 236 -19.64 23.33 -8.68
C ASP A 236 -19.30 21.83 -8.56
N GLY A 237 -18.03 21.48 -8.79
CA GLY A 237 -17.53 20.12 -8.63
C GLY A 237 -16.12 20.10 -8.02
N LEU A 238 -15.85 19.08 -7.21
CA LEU A 238 -14.53 18.83 -6.61
C LEU A 238 -14.16 17.36 -6.77
N PHE A 239 -13.00 17.09 -7.38
CA PHE A 239 -12.34 15.80 -7.29
C PHE A 239 -11.18 15.89 -6.32
N ALA A 240 -11.25 15.19 -5.18
CA ALA A 240 -10.17 15.05 -4.21
C ALA A 240 -9.42 13.73 -4.44
N PHE A 241 -8.07 13.77 -4.44
CA PHE A 241 -7.26 12.59 -4.75
C PHE A 241 -7.22 11.54 -3.65
N SER A 242 -7.86 11.78 -2.51
CA SER A 242 -8.15 10.79 -1.49
C SER A 242 -9.41 11.17 -0.71
N ASP A 243 -9.99 10.19 -0.03
CA ASP A 243 -11.13 10.41 0.85
C ASP A 243 -10.75 11.28 2.06
N GLN A 244 -9.48 11.23 2.49
CA GLN A 244 -8.96 12.09 3.53
C GLN A 244 -8.91 13.57 3.10
N LEU A 245 -8.45 13.86 1.88
CA LEU A 245 -8.51 15.21 1.30
C LEU A 245 -9.97 15.67 1.15
N ALA A 246 -10.87 14.78 0.70
CA ALA A 246 -12.29 15.08 0.59
C ALA A 246 -12.91 15.42 1.95
N ALA A 247 -12.58 14.67 3.00
CA ALA A 247 -13.07 14.93 4.36
C ALA A 247 -12.67 16.33 4.87
N GLY A 248 -11.43 16.74 4.58
CA GLY A 248 -10.97 18.11 4.86
C GLY A 248 -11.74 19.18 4.07
N ALA A 249 -11.96 18.93 2.78
CA ALA A 249 -12.73 19.84 1.92
C ALA A 249 -14.20 19.98 2.38
N TYR A 250 -14.83 18.87 2.81
CA TYR A 250 -16.19 18.88 3.36
C TYR A 250 -16.36 19.89 4.51
N SER A 251 -15.40 19.94 5.44
CA SER A 251 -15.46 20.86 6.58
C SER A 251 -15.48 22.31 6.10
N VAL A 252 -14.63 22.66 5.13
CA VAL A 252 -14.51 24.03 4.61
C VAL A 252 -15.69 24.41 3.76
N ILE A 253 -16.24 23.52 2.94
CA ILE A 253 -17.46 23.76 2.15
C ILE A 253 -18.61 24.12 3.09
N ARG A 254 -18.79 23.38 4.18
CA ARG A 254 -19.81 23.64 5.19
C ARG A 254 -19.56 24.93 5.98
N GLU A 255 -18.31 25.19 6.39
CA GLU A 255 -17.92 26.45 7.05
C GLU A 255 -18.27 27.67 6.19
N ALA A 256 -18.18 27.52 4.86
CA ALA A 256 -18.58 28.56 3.89
C ALA A 256 -20.11 28.69 3.68
N GLY A 257 -20.91 27.86 4.34
CA GLY A 257 -22.36 27.81 4.19
C GLY A 257 -22.85 27.15 2.91
N LEU A 258 -21.97 26.40 2.23
CA LEU A 258 -22.28 25.69 1.01
C LEU A 258 -22.69 24.24 1.29
N SER A 259 -23.59 23.72 0.47
CA SER A 259 -24.12 22.36 0.58
C SER A 259 -23.41 21.37 -0.35
N ILE A 260 -23.31 20.13 0.09
CA ILE A 260 -22.86 18.99 -0.70
C ILE A 260 -24.06 18.05 -0.87
N PRO A 261 -24.42 17.66 -2.07
CA PRO A 261 -23.89 18.03 -3.38
C PRO A 261 -24.58 19.24 -4.04
N GLY A 262 -25.38 20.01 -3.28
CA GLY A 262 -26.24 21.05 -3.83
C GLY A 262 -25.47 22.18 -4.51
N ASP A 263 -24.46 22.74 -3.84
CA ASP A 263 -23.61 23.80 -4.36
C ASP A 263 -22.33 23.23 -4.96
N ILE A 264 -21.70 22.24 -4.30
CA ILE A 264 -20.48 21.60 -4.77
C ILE A 264 -20.64 20.08 -4.67
N ALA A 265 -20.65 19.39 -5.80
CA ALA A 265 -20.56 17.93 -5.83
C ALA A 265 -19.11 17.48 -5.56
N VAL A 266 -18.92 16.43 -4.75
CA VAL A 266 -17.59 15.97 -4.35
C VAL A 266 -17.40 14.49 -4.68
N VAL A 267 -16.28 14.16 -5.32
CA VAL A 267 -15.83 12.79 -5.53
C VAL A 267 -14.45 12.62 -4.88
N GLY A 268 -14.27 11.53 -4.13
CA GLY A 268 -13.03 11.14 -3.49
C GLY A 268 -12.28 10.03 -4.24
N TYR A 269 -11.30 9.46 -3.54
CA TYR A 269 -10.53 8.30 -4.00
C TYR A 269 -10.11 7.50 -2.78
N ASP A 270 -10.05 6.18 -2.85
CA ASP A 270 -9.64 5.12 -1.93
C ASP A 270 -10.79 4.21 -1.51
N ASP A 271 -12.00 4.73 -1.33
CA ASP A 271 -13.17 4.07 -0.73
C ASP A 271 -12.84 3.55 0.67
N ASP A 272 -12.26 4.45 1.48
CA ASP A 272 -11.91 4.13 2.84
C ASP A 272 -13.17 4.01 3.73
N ARG A 273 -12.98 3.52 4.97
CA ARG A 273 -14.09 3.31 5.92
C ARG A 273 -14.90 4.57 6.25
N HIS A 274 -14.31 5.76 6.06
CA HIS A 274 -14.96 7.03 6.35
C HIS A 274 -15.87 7.50 5.22
N ALA A 275 -15.60 7.08 3.97
CA ALA A 275 -16.37 7.49 2.82
C ALA A 275 -17.88 7.19 2.95
N GLY A 276 -18.24 6.09 3.60
CA GLY A 276 -19.63 5.72 3.88
C GLY A 276 -20.24 6.37 5.11
N THR A 277 -19.44 7.05 5.95
CA THR A 277 -19.88 7.59 7.26
C THR A 277 -19.90 9.10 7.33
N VAL A 278 -19.25 9.78 6.38
CA VAL A 278 -19.37 11.24 6.23
C VAL A 278 -20.78 11.60 5.75
N ASP A 279 -21.21 12.82 5.99
CA ASP A 279 -22.54 13.30 5.60
C ASP A 279 -22.40 14.46 4.61
N PRO A 280 -22.98 14.35 3.37
CA PRO A 280 -23.54 13.10 2.81
C PRO A 280 -22.45 12.06 2.54
N PRO A 281 -22.80 10.75 2.43
CA PRO A 281 -21.86 9.70 2.07
C PRO A 281 -21.11 10.01 0.77
N LEU A 282 -19.78 9.82 0.79
CA LEU A 282 -18.87 10.25 -0.27
C LEU A 282 -18.86 9.24 -1.44
N THR A 283 -19.19 9.73 -2.64
CA THR A 283 -18.89 9.06 -3.90
C THR A 283 -17.38 9.03 -4.07
N THR A 284 -16.80 7.87 -4.36
CA THR A 284 -15.34 7.71 -4.37
C THR A 284 -14.90 6.58 -5.30
N VAL A 285 -13.62 6.53 -5.64
CA VAL A 285 -13.02 5.45 -6.42
C VAL A 285 -12.40 4.42 -5.49
N ASN A 286 -12.87 3.18 -5.55
CA ASN A 286 -12.27 2.07 -4.81
C ASN A 286 -11.03 1.57 -5.54
N GLN A 287 -9.89 1.59 -4.85
CA GLN A 287 -8.60 1.06 -5.32
C GLN A 287 -8.23 -0.29 -4.70
N ALA A 288 -9.11 -0.89 -3.90
CA ALA A 288 -8.97 -2.20 -3.29
C ALA A 288 -7.62 -2.43 -2.55
N PRO A 289 -7.22 -1.59 -1.57
CA PRO A 289 -5.89 -1.66 -0.95
C PRO A 289 -5.62 -2.99 -0.22
N VAL A 290 -6.65 -3.65 0.33
CA VAL A 290 -6.52 -5.00 0.91
C VAL A 290 -6.12 -6.02 -0.16
N ALA A 291 -6.77 -5.99 -1.33
CA ALA A 291 -6.42 -6.89 -2.43
C ALA A 291 -5.02 -6.57 -2.99
N MET A 292 -4.64 -5.29 -3.04
CA MET A 292 -3.28 -4.87 -3.42
C MET A 292 -2.25 -5.47 -2.48
N GLY A 293 -2.42 -5.33 -1.17
CA GLY A 293 -1.52 -5.90 -0.17
C GLY A 293 -1.38 -7.41 -0.29
N ALA A 294 -2.49 -8.13 -0.48
CA ALA A 294 -2.50 -9.58 -0.70
C ALA A 294 -1.74 -9.96 -1.98
N LYS A 295 -1.94 -9.21 -3.08
CA LYS A 295 -1.25 -9.46 -4.35
C LYS A 295 0.25 -9.18 -4.27
N MET A 296 0.65 -8.14 -3.56
CA MET A 296 2.07 -7.87 -3.29
C MET A 296 2.72 -9.02 -2.51
N ALA A 297 2.02 -9.54 -1.48
CA ALA A 297 2.51 -10.67 -0.68
C ALA A 297 2.61 -11.96 -1.51
N GLU A 298 1.62 -12.26 -2.35
CA GLU A 298 1.66 -13.38 -3.29
C GLU A 298 2.90 -13.30 -4.18
N ILE A 299 3.13 -12.15 -4.80
CA ILE A 299 4.25 -11.94 -5.73
C ILE A 299 5.59 -12.12 -5.01
N VAL A 300 5.79 -11.50 -3.85
CA VAL A 300 7.08 -11.61 -3.14
C VAL A 300 7.37 -13.03 -2.68
N VAL A 301 6.35 -13.79 -2.25
CA VAL A 301 6.51 -15.20 -1.85
C VAL A 301 6.92 -16.06 -3.07
N ARG A 302 6.31 -15.86 -4.22
CA ARG A 302 6.67 -16.54 -5.47
C ARG A 302 8.09 -16.21 -5.89
N LEU A 303 8.51 -14.94 -5.82
CA LEU A 303 9.89 -14.52 -6.11
C LEU A 303 10.92 -15.18 -5.16
N ILE A 304 10.61 -15.25 -3.85
CA ILE A 304 11.46 -15.92 -2.86
C ILE A 304 11.62 -17.42 -3.18
N ASN A 305 10.61 -18.02 -3.79
CA ASN A 305 10.63 -19.41 -4.21
C ASN A 305 11.30 -19.63 -5.59
N GLY A 306 11.75 -18.55 -6.25
CA GLY A 306 12.43 -18.61 -7.54
C GLY A 306 11.50 -18.80 -8.74
N GLU A 307 10.21 -18.45 -8.57
CA GLU A 307 9.24 -18.47 -9.65
C GLU A 307 9.38 -17.23 -10.53
N GLU A 308 9.15 -17.37 -11.82
CA GLU A 308 9.00 -16.24 -12.73
C GLU A 308 7.66 -15.54 -12.49
N VAL A 309 7.68 -14.21 -12.35
CA VAL A 309 6.52 -13.37 -12.13
C VAL A 309 6.61 -12.16 -13.05
N GLU A 310 5.47 -11.69 -13.53
CA GLU A 310 5.38 -10.44 -14.30
C GLU A 310 5.90 -9.26 -13.47
N THR A 311 6.67 -8.38 -14.11
CA THR A 311 7.26 -7.20 -13.46
C THR A 311 6.17 -6.19 -13.03
N ALA A 312 5.10 -6.05 -13.83
CA ALA A 312 4.04 -5.09 -13.64
C ALA A 312 2.69 -5.79 -13.45
N THR A 313 1.99 -5.49 -12.37
CA THR A 313 0.61 -5.93 -12.16
C THR A 313 -0.26 -4.69 -11.95
N THR A 314 -1.22 -4.45 -12.86
CA THR A 314 -2.19 -3.36 -12.74
C THR A 314 -3.53 -3.93 -12.32
N MET A 315 -4.06 -3.44 -11.20
CA MET A 315 -5.37 -3.83 -10.68
C MET A 315 -6.44 -2.83 -11.15
N PRO A 316 -7.68 -3.29 -11.39
CA PRO A 316 -8.76 -2.39 -11.78
C PRO A 316 -9.22 -1.53 -10.59
N THR A 317 -9.68 -0.33 -10.91
CA THR A 317 -10.42 0.54 -10.00
C THR A 317 -11.91 0.54 -10.33
N ARG A 318 -12.75 0.94 -9.40
CA ARG A 318 -14.19 1.11 -9.64
C ARG A 318 -14.75 2.33 -8.92
N LEU A 319 -15.64 3.05 -9.58
CA LEU A 319 -16.39 4.12 -8.92
C LEU A 319 -17.48 3.52 -8.01
N VAL A 320 -17.56 4.02 -6.80
CA VAL A 320 -18.61 3.73 -5.82
C VAL A 320 -19.45 4.98 -5.66
N VAL A 321 -20.62 4.99 -6.30
CA VAL A 321 -21.53 6.13 -6.29
C VAL A 321 -22.30 6.15 -4.98
N ARG A 322 -22.32 7.33 -4.32
CA ARG A 322 -23.08 7.65 -3.12
C ARG A 322 -23.77 9.01 -3.29
N GLU A 323 -24.05 9.71 -2.21
CA GLU A 323 -24.91 10.90 -2.23
C GLU A 323 -24.16 12.21 -2.57
N SER A 324 -22.82 12.25 -2.47
CA SER A 324 -22.03 13.47 -2.67
C SER A 324 -21.84 13.87 -4.12
N ALA A 325 -22.08 12.97 -5.08
CA ALA A 325 -21.96 13.26 -6.51
C ALA A 325 -22.77 12.31 -7.40
#